data_bfd3df7b0ed9892f0a7d88df3fefeede
#
_entry.id   bfd3df7b0ed9892f0a7d88df3fefeede
#
_cell.length_a   1.000
_cell.length_b   1.000
_cell.length_c   1.000
_cell.angle_alpha   90.00
_cell.angle_beta   90.00
_cell.angle_gamma   90.00
#
_symmetry.space_group_name_H-M   'P 1'
#
loop_
_entity.id
_entity.type
_entity.pdbx_description
1 polymer ?
#
loop_
_entity_poly.entity_id
_entity_poly.type
_entity_poly.pdbx_seq_one_letter_code
_entity_poly.pdbx_strand_id
1 'polypeptide(L)'
;MIIISGFKKGFLGLNKEIAYPSMEEGLKFDALNYGQVYDFTHFSLVMNRKLKSAIYVAYNIDKKSERAVRRNNYWHYDEHIGQENQIGNEFYKNNPWDRGHLARRKSLCWGSKKEAIKA
;
A
#
# COMPACT_ATOMS: atom_id res chain seq x y z
N MET A 1 13.12 -7.05 -14.10
CA MET A 1 12.31 -7.52 -12.95
C MET A 1 12.07 -6.38 -11.99
N ILE A 2 10.84 -6.18 -11.56
CA ILE A 2 10.51 -5.18 -10.56
C ILE A 2 10.60 -5.83 -9.18
N ILE A 3 11.43 -5.27 -8.30
CA ILE A 3 11.57 -5.76 -6.94
C ILE A 3 10.47 -5.14 -6.08
N ILE A 4 9.67 -5.99 -5.46
CA ILE A 4 8.66 -5.56 -4.49
C ILE A 4 9.37 -5.39 -3.15
N SER A 5 9.69 -4.15 -2.80
CA SER A 5 10.48 -3.86 -1.59
C SER A 5 9.65 -3.79 -0.32
N GLY A 6 8.38 -3.43 -0.43
CA GLY A 6 7.55 -3.14 0.72
C GLY A 6 8.05 -1.98 1.56
N PHE A 7 7.54 -1.87 2.76
CA PHE A 7 8.04 -0.94 3.77
C PHE A 7 9.35 -1.48 4.35
N LYS A 8 10.38 -0.65 4.42
CA LYS A 8 11.69 -1.02 4.98
C LYS A 8 11.88 -0.39 6.35
N LYS A 9 12.02 -1.23 7.38
CA LYS A 9 12.26 -0.78 8.76
C LYS A 9 13.53 0.05 8.88
N GLY A 10 14.59 -0.34 8.16
CA GLY A 10 15.89 0.31 8.20
C GLY A 10 16.10 1.43 7.17
N PHE A 11 15.02 1.94 6.58
CA PHE A 11 15.09 2.92 5.48
C PHE A 11 15.88 4.18 5.85
N LEU A 12 15.76 4.63 7.10
CA LEU A 12 16.44 5.84 7.58
C LEU A 12 17.92 5.62 7.93
N GLY A 13 18.40 4.38 7.89
CA GLY A 13 19.79 4.03 8.15
C GLY A 13 20.01 3.29 9.46
N LEU A 14 21.29 3.03 9.78
CA LEU A 14 21.70 2.33 10.99
C LEU A 14 21.19 3.05 12.25
N ASN A 15 20.72 2.26 13.21
CA ASN A 15 20.20 2.74 14.50
C ASN A 15 18.95 3.63 14.38
N LYS A 16 18.26 3.58 13.23
CA LYS A 16 17.05 4.36 12.99
C LYS A 16 15.92 3.47 12.49
N GLU A 17 15.85 2.25 13.00
CA GLU A 17 14.81 1.32 12.60
C GLU A 17 13.44 1.73 13.14
N ILE A 18 12.43 1.63 12.26
CA ILE A 18 11.03 1.88 12.61
C ILE A 18 10.23 0.64 12.27
N ALA A 19 9.68 0.00 13.28
CA ALA A 19 8.90 -1.21 13.10
C ALA A 19 7.49 -0.90 12.55
N TYR A 20 6.84 -1.93 12.00
CA TYR A 20 5.41 -1.87 11.71
C TYR A 20 4.62 -1.62 12.99
N PRO A 21 3.43 -0.99 12.88
CA PRO A 21 2.51 -0.94 14.02
C PRO A 21 2.21 -2.34 14.54
N SER A 22 2.23 -2.52 15.85
CA SER A 22 1.79 -3.77 16.46
C SER A 22 0.27 -3.79 16.55
N MET A 23 -0.32 -4.99 16.42
CA MET A 23 -1.77 -5.15 16.47
C MET A 23 -2.16 -5.98 17.68
N GLU A 24 -3.19 -5.54 18.39
CA GLU A 24 -3.79 -6.33 19.46
C GLU A 24 -4.46 -7.60 18.89
N GLU A 25 -4.53 -8.66 19.68
CA GLU A 25 -5.09 -9.94 19.24
C GLU A 25 -6.53 -9.81 18.70
N GLY A 26 -7.37 -9.02 19.37
CA GLY A 26 -8.75 -8.79 18.92
C GLY A 26 -8.81 -8.15 17.54
N LEU A 27 -7.91 -7.23 17.23
CA LEU A 27 -7.83 -6.60 15.91
C LEU A 27 -7.36 -7.57 14.84
N LYS A 28 -6.48 -8.52 15.19
CA LYS A 28 -6.01 -9.55 14.26
C LYS A 28 -7.13 -10.45 13.75
N PHE A 29 -8.18 -10.68 14.55
CA PHE A 29 -9.34 -11.43 14.09
C PHE A 29 -10.11 -10.73 12.98
N ASP A 30 -10.07 -9.39 12.96
CA ASP A 30 -10.73 -8.60 11.93
C ASP A 30 -9.84 -8.42 10.70
N ALA A 31 -8.57 -8.77 10.80
CA ALA A 31 -7.60 -8.63 9.72
C ALA A 31 -7.66 -9.83 8.77
N LEU A 32 -7.44 -9.57 7.49
CA LEU A 32 -7.29 -10.59 6.48
C LEU A 32 -6.06 -11.44 6.80
N ASN A 33 -6.22 -12.77 6.79
CA ASN A 33 -5.15 -13.72 7.09
C ASN A 33 -4.43 -13.41 8.42
N TYR A 34 -5.20 -13.04 9.42
CA TYR A 34 -4.75 -12.80 10.80
C TYR A 34 -3.67 -11.72 10.91
N GLY A 35 -3.73 -10.71 10.05
CA GLY A 35 -2.80 -9.60 10.06
C GLY A 35 -1.58 -9.80 9.16
N GLN A 36 -1.69 -10.64 8.15
CA GLN A 36 -0.62 -10.77 7.15
C GLN A 36 -0.29 -9.42 6.53
N VAL A 37 1.01 -9.10 6.46
CA VAL A 37 1.51 -7.91 5.79
C VAL A 37 1.68 -8.21 4.30
N TYR A 38 1.08 -7.39 3.46
CA TYR A 38 1.22 -7.48 2.01
C TYR A 38 2.17 -6.39 1.53
N ASP A 39 3.21 -6.79 0.80
CA ASP A 39 4.26 -5.89 0.31
C ASP A 39 4.02 -5.46 -1.13
N PHE A 40 4.22 -4.18 -1.38
CA PHE A 40 4.16 -3.56 -2.70
C PHE A 40 5.43 -2.75 -2.94
N THR A 41 5.50 -2.02 -4.05
CA THR A 41 6.63 -1.14 -4.30
C THR A 41 6.56 0.05 -3.34
N HIS A 42 7.54 0.17 -2.45
CA HIS A 42 7.70 1.24 -1.45
C HIS A 42 6.68 1.27 -0.32
N PHE A 43 5.72 0.38 -0.28
CA PHE A 43 4.76 0.35 0.82
C PHE A 43 4.30 -1.06 1.15
N SER A 44 3.74 -1.19 2.34
CA SER A 44 3.12 -2.42 2.83
C SER A 44 1.83 -2.10 3.54
N LEU A 45 0.93 -3.05 3.62
CA LEU A 45 -0.35 -2.85 4.28
C LEU A 45 -0.88 -4.13 4.92
N VAL A 46 -1.83 -3.96 5.84
CA VAL A 46 -2.64 -5.03 6.41
C VAL A 46 -4.09 -4.72 6.11
N MET A 47 -4.84 -5.70 5.64
CA MET A 47 -6.23 -5.54 5.23
C MET A 47 -7.22 -5.93 6.32
N ASN A 48 -8.36 -5.24 6.36
CA ASN A 48 -9.54 -5.66 7.10
C ASN A 48 -10.35 -6.61 6.22
N ARG A 49 -10.64 -7.83 6.71
CA ARG A 49 -11.32 -8.84 5.90
C ARG A 49 -12.79 -8.56 5.61
N LYS A 50 -13.48 -7.84 6.51
CA LYS A 50 -14.90 -7.50 6.34
C LYS A 50 -15.10 -6.20 5.55
N LEU A 51 -14.37 -5.16 5.94
CA LEU A 51 -14.49 -3.85 5.33
C LEU A 51 -13.80 -3.77 3.96
N LYS A 52 -12.93 -4.74 3.65
CA LYS A 52 -12.21 -4.82 2.37
C LYS A 52 -11.36 -3.58 2.09
N SER A 53 -10.86 -2.96 3.14
CA SER A 53 -9.97 -1.81 3.10
C SER A 53 -8.80 -2.03 4.05
N ALA A 54 -7.76 -1.21 3.95
CA ALA A 54 -6.58 -1.36 4.79
C ALA A 54 -6.86 -0.96 6.24
N ILE A 55 -6.30 -1.73 7.19
CA ILE A 55 -6.24 -1.35 8.60
C ILE A 55 -5.15 -0.30 8.78
N TYR A 56 -3.98 -0.55 8.17
CA TYR A 56 -2.91 0.44 8.11
C TYR A 56 -2.11 0.28 6.82
N VAL A 57 -1.45 1.34 6.43
CA VAL A 57 -0.50 1.37 5.32
C VAL A 57 0.80 1.98 5.84
N ALA A 58 1.92 1.30 5.62
CA ALA A 58 3.24 1.79 5.98
C ALA A 58 4.04 2.01 4.70
N TYR A 59 4.67 3.17 4.56
CA TYR A 59 5.46 3.47 3.37
C TYR A 59 6.66 4.33 3.68
N ASN A 60 7.64 4.27 2.79
CA ASN A 60 8.85 5.08 2.87
C ASN A 60 8.79 6.20 1.83
N ILE A 61 9.35 7.35 2.16
CA ILE A 61 9.42 8.51 1.28
C ILE A 61 10.89 8.90 1.10
N ASP A 62 11.34 8.99 -0.13
CA ASP A 62 12.66 9.51 -0.47
C ASP A 62 12.51 10.71 -1.39
N LYS A 63 12.50 11.90 -0.81
CA LYS A 63 12.31 13.14 -1.54
C LYS A 63 13.45 13.41 -2.51
N LYS A 64 14.68 12.99 -2.19
CA LYS A 64 15.86 13.25 -3.04
C LYS A 64 15.78 12.51 -4.36
N SER A 65 15.18 11.33 -4.39
CA SER A 65 15.02 10.54 -5.61
C SER A 65 13.61 10.60 -6.19
N GLU A 66 12.80 11.56 -5.74
CA GLU A 66 11.45 11.77 -6.25
C GLU A 66 11.48 12.09 -7.75
N ARG A 67 10.57 11.46 -8.49
CA ARG A 67 10.43 11.63 -9.93
C ARG A 67 9.05 12.11 -10.29
N ALA A 68 8.95 12.90 -11.35
CA ALA A 68 7.67 13.24 -11.95
C ALA A 68 7.15 12.04 -12.74
N VAL A 69 5.96 11.55 -12.37
CA VAL A 69 5.31 10.44 -13.04
C VAL A 69 3.93 10.89 -13.50
N ARG A 70 3.63 10.63 -14.77
CA ARG A 70 2.33 10.98 -15.33
C ARG A 70 1.23 10.23 -14.61
N ARG A 71 0.21 10.97 -14.16
CA ARG A 71 -0.95 10.40 -13.51
C ARG A 71 -1.80 9.61 -14.50
N ASN A 72 -2.31 8.45 -14.07
CA ASN A 72 -3.29 7.68 -14.82
C ASN A 72 -4.46 7.29 -13.92
N ASN A 73 -5.54 6.82 -14.51
CA ASN A 73 -6.74 6.39 -13.79
C ASN A 73 -6.90 4.86 -13.84
N TYR A 74 -5.81 4.14 -13.96
CA TYR A 74 -5.85 2.69 -13.98
C TYR A 74 -6.01 2.14 -12.57
N TRP A 75 -7.22 1.72 -12.26
CA TRP A 75 -7.60 1.11 -10.99
C TRP A 75 -7.89 -0.37 -11.22
N HIS A 76 -7.22 -1.23 -10.50
CA HIS A 76 -7.37 -2.68 -10.68
C HIS A 76 -7.26 -3.39 -9.33
N TYR A 77 -7.75 -4.63 -9.30
CA TYR A 77 -7.57 -5.49 -8.14
C TYR A 77 -6.13 -5.97 -8.06
N ASP A 78 -5.63 -6.08 -6.84
CA ASP A 78 -4.34 -6.72 -6.59
C ASP A 78 -4.53 -8.23 -6.42
N GLU A 79 -3.74 -9.02 -7.15
CA GLU A 79 -3.86 -10.48 -7.14
C GLU A 79 -3.41 -11.12 -5.82
N HIS A 80 -2.43 -10.54 -5.13
CA HIS A 80 -1.94 -11.08 -3.86
C HIS A 80 -3.01 -11.03 -2.78
N ILE A 81 -3.77 -9.95 -2.75
CA ILE A 81 -4.82 -9.76 -1.76
C ILE A 81 -6.05 -10.56 -2.12
N GLY A 82 -6.33 -10.71 -3.41
CA GLY A 82 -7.52 -11.37 -3.93
C GLY A 82 -8.67 -10.40 -4.12
N GLN A 83 -9.38 -10.56 -5.24
CA GLN A 83 -10.48 -9.68 -5.64
C GLN A 83 -11.59 -9.63 -4.59
N GLU A 84 -11.91 -10.76 -3.98
CA GLU A 84 -12.97 -10.89 -2.97
C GLU A 84 -12.70 -10.11 -1.68
N ASN A 85 -11.45 -9.70 -1.46
CA ASN A 85 -11.01 -8.98 -0.27
C ASN A 85 -10.82 -7.48 -0.52
N GLN A 86 -11.25 -6.98 -1.68
CA GLN A 86 -11.04 -5.61 -2.09
C GLN A 86 -12.35 -4.97 -2.59
N ILE A 87 -12.41 -3.65 -2.51
CA ILE A 87 -13.49 -2.86 -3.10
C ILE A 87 -13.02 -2.40 -4.48
N GLY A 88 -13.74 -2.80 -5.52
CA GLY A 88 -13.38 -2.50 -6.90
C GLY A 88 -14.21 -1.40 -7.53
N ASN A 89 -14.03 -1.25 -8.85
CA ASN A 89 -14.69 -0.21 -9.63
C ASN A 89 -16.22 -0.28 -9.58
N GLU A 90 -16.79 -1.47 -9.46
CA GLU A 90 -18.23 -1.65 -9.40
C GLU A 90 -18.87 -0.96 -8.18
N PHE A 91 -18.14 -0.83 -7.08
CA PHE A 91 -18.61 -0.10 -5.91
C PHE A 91 -18.79 1.39 -6.20
N TYR A 92 -17.90 1.96 -7.01
CA TYR A 92 -17.90 3.39 -7.31
C TYR A 92 -18.78 3.77 -8.50
N LYS A 93 -19.29 2.79 -9.23
CA LYS A 93 -20.16 3.03 -10.39
C LYS A 93 -21.50 3.60 -9.93
N ASN A 94 -21.92 4.72 -10.52
CA ASN A 94 -23.21 5.36 -10.26
C ASN A 94 -23.45 5.78 -8.79
N ASN A 95 -22.38 6.17 -8.08
CA ASN A 95 -22.53 6.74 -6.74
C ASN A 95 -21.58 7.94 -6.56
N PRO A 96 -21.79 8.76 -5.49
CA PRO A 96 -21.02 9.99 -5.29
C PRO A 96 -19.64 9.78 -4.66
N TRP A 97 -19.26 8.55 -4.31
CA TRP A 97 -18.01 8.29 -3.62
C TRP A 97 -16.84 8.26 -4.59
N ASP A 98 -15.74 8.91 -4.22
CA ASP A 98 -14.52 8.92 -5.01
C ASP A 98 -13.54 7.85 -4.55
N ARG A 99 -12.73 7.37 -5.49
CA ARG A 99 -11.58 6.51 -5.16
C ARG A 99 -10.48 7.36 -4.55
N GLY A 100 -9.73 6.78 -3.62
CA GLY A 100 -8.58 7.42 -3.01
C GLY A 100 -7.40 6.48 -2.87
N HIS A 101 -6.20 7.03 -2.91
CA HIS A 101 -4.98 6.26 -2.65
C HIS A 101 -4.82 6.02 -1.14
N LEU A 102 -4.42 4.80 -0.76
CA LEU A 102 -4.12 4.45 0.64
C LEU A 102 -2.83 5.10 1.12
N ALA A 103 -1.89 5.32 0.21
CA ALA A 103 -0.69 6.12 0.43
C ALA A 103 -0.68 7.21 -0.63
N ARG A 104 -0.26 8.42 -0.24
CA ARG A 104 -0.23 9.54 -1.18
C ARG A 104 0.63 9.17 -2.39
N ARG A 105 0.06 9.21 -3.59
CA ARG A 105 0.72 8.81 -4.83
C ARG A 105 2.08 9.48 -5.03
N LYS A 106 2.16 10.79 -4.89
CA LYS A 106 3.39 11.55 -5.08
C LYS A 106 4.49 11.13 -4.10
N SER A 107 4.13 10.72 -2.89
CA SER A 107 5.07 10.26 -1.88
C SER A 107 5.75 8.94 -2.23
N LEU A 108 5.19 8.17 -3.17
CA LEU A 108 5.73 6.88 -3.60
C LEU A 108 6.47 6.96 -4.94
N CYS A 109 6.44 8.11 -5.62
CA CYS A 109 7.08 8.28 -6.93
C CYS A 109 8.57 8.59 -6.79
N TRP A 110 9.34 7.65 -6.28
CA TRP A 110 10.79 7.81 -6.10
C TRP A 110 11.54 6.53 -6.48
N GLY A 111 12.86 6.62 -6.49
CA GLY A 111 13.72 5.50 -6.87
C GLY A 111 13.94 5.44 -8.38
N SER A 112 14.07 4.25 -8.93
CA SER A 112 14.18 4.08 -10.38
C SER A 112 12.88 4.47 -11.08
N LYS A 113 12.95 4.75 -12.38
CA LYS A 113 11.76 5.08 -13.17
C LYS A 113 10.69 3.99 -13.08
N LYS A 114 11.10 2.72 -13.15
CA LYS A 114 10.18 1.58 -13.05
C LYS A 114 9.51 1.52 -11.67
N GLU A 115 10.27 1.72 -10.60
CA GLU A 115 9.74 1.75 -9.25
C GLU A 115 8.74 2.89 -9.05
N ALA A 116 9.09 4.09 -9.48
CA ALA A 116 8.22 5.27 -9.35
C ALA A 116 6.89 5.10 -10.10
N ILE A 117 6.90 4.47 -11.26
CA ILE A 117 5.70 4.19 -12.04
C ILE A 117 4.85 3.10 -11.38
N LYS A 118 5.52 2.07 -10.85
CA LYS A 118 4.83 0.90 -10.26
C LYS A 118 4.22 1.20 -8.90
N ALA A 119 4.85 2.06 -8.11
CA ALA A 119 4.47 2.35 -6.73
C ALA A 119 3.08 3.01 -6.58
#